data_3a7a9057611e77975941cd4c998142f6
#
_entry.id   3a7a9057611e77975941cd4c998142f6
#
_cell.length_a   1.000
_cell.length_b   1.000
_cell.length_c   1.000
_cell.angle_alpha   90.00
_cell.angle_beta   90.00
_cell.angle_gamma   90.00
#
_symmetry.space_group_name_H-M   'P 1'
#
loop_
_entity.id
_entity.type
_entity.pdbx_description
1 polymer ?
#
loop_
_entity_poly.entity_id
_entity_poly.type
_entity_poly.pdbx_seq_one_letter_code
_entity_poly.pdbx_strand_id
1 'polypeptide(L)'
;PHTMLSPMFNRYGPGMGFGSHIDNAIRRDPVTGRRLRTDLSATLFLSDPEDYDGGELVVDDLYGSHAVKLPAGDLILYPASSLHQVTPVTRGVRTASFFWIQSLVREDARRTLLLDMDVAIQRLAQSVGATDPSILALTGTYHNLLRQWSEV
;
A
#
# COMPACT_ATOMS: atom_id res chain seq x y z
N PRO A 1 -7.27 -5.32 -5.88
CA PRO A 1 -7.94 -4.04 -5.74
C PRO A 1 -9.32 -4.06 -6.42
N HIS A 2 -10.28 -3.28 -5.89
CA HIS A 2 -11.54 -3.02 -6.58
C HIS A 2 -11.32 -2.00 -7.70
N THR A 3 -10.65 -0.90 -7.38
CA THR A 3 -10.25 0.13 -8.34
C THR A 3 -9.01 0.88 -7.86
N MET A 4 -8.32 1.52 -8.78
CA MET A 4 -7.15 2.34 -8.50
C MET A 4 -7.36 3.72 -9.10
N LEU A 5 -6.82 4.74 -8.45
CA LEU A 5 -6.74 6.10 -8.97
C LEU A 5 -5.61 6.19 -9.99
N SER A 6 -5.78 7.02 -11.01
CA SER A 6 -4.71 7.28 -11.99
C SER A 6 -3.46 7.77 -11.27
N PRO A 7 -2.27 7.19 -11.55
CA PRO A 7 -1.03 7.56 -10.87
C PRO A 7 -0.69 9.04 -11.10
N MET A 8 -0.24 9.67 -10.03
CA MET A 8 0.32 11.02 -10.03
C MET A 8 1.82 10.95 -9.76
N PHE A 9 2.54 12.01 -10.10
CA PHE A 9 3.98 12.06 -9.93
C PHE A 9 4.36 13.27 -9.10
N ASN A 10 5.38 13.11 -8.26
CA ASN A 10 6.04 14.22 -7.58
C ASN A 10 7.54 14.19 -7.85
N ARG A 11 8.15 15.36 -7.78
CA ARG A 11 9.58 15.57 -7.90
C ARG A 11 9.99 16.62 -6.86
N TYR A 12 10.76 16.19 -5.86
CA TYR A 12 11.23 17.04 -4.78
C TYR A 12 12.74 17.25 -4.88
N GLY A 13 13.16 18.50 -4.94
CA GLY A 13 14.55 18.94 -4.82
C GLY A 13 14.85 19.46 -3.41
N PRO A 14 16.06 20.01 -3.17
CA PRO A 14 16.49 20.53 -1.88
C PRO A 14 15.49 21.52 -1.26
N GLY A 15 15.15 21.33 0.00
CA GLY A 15 14.16 22.10 0.75
C GLY A 15 12.71 21.69 0.52
N MET A 16 12.42 20.81 -0.46
CA MET A 16 11.08 20.36 -0.76
C MET A 16 10.76 19.04 -0.02
N GLY A 17 9.51 18.89 0.37
CA GLY A 17 8.95 17.70 0.99
C GLY A 17 7.44 17.80 1.01
N PHE A 18 6.78 16.98 1.80
CA PHE A 18 5.34 17.06 2.02
C PHE A 18 5.04 16.89 3.50
N GLY A 19 4.37 17.87 4.09
CA GLY A 19 4.09 17.92 5.52
C GLY A 19 3.21 16.77 6.00
N SER A 20 3.22 16.54 7.32
CA SER A 20 2.45 15.48 7.97
C SER A 20 0.96 15.65 7.72
N HIS A 21 0.30 14.60 7.26
CA HIS A 21 -1.13 14.60 6.92
C HIS A 21 -1.69 13.16 6.92
N ILE A 22 -3.02 13.09 6.87
CA ILE A 22 -3.78 11.87 6.58
C ILE A 22 -4.47 12.06 5.23
N ASP A 23 -4.53 11.03 4.43
CA ASP A 23 -5.19 11.09 3.13
C ASP A 23 -6.72 11.27 3.25
N ASN A 24 -7.30 12.00 2.28
CA ASN A 24 -8.75 12.15 2.24
C ASN A 24 -9.44 10.81 1.98
N ALA A 25 -10.44 10.47 2.79
CA ALA A 25 -11.15 9.19 2.71
C ALA A 25 -11.81 8.91 1.36
N ILE A 26 -12.22 9.96 0.63
CA ILE A 26 -12.81 9.86 -0.71
C ILE A 26 -12.05 10.78 -1.65
N ARG A 27 -11.59 10.24 -2.76
CA ARG A 27 -10.95 11.01 -3.82
C ARG A 27 -11.69 10.86 -5.14
N ARG A 28 -11.52 11.85 -6.00
CA ARG A 28 -11.99 11.83 -7.38
C ARG A 28 -10.80 11.67 -8.31
N ASP A 29 -10.88 10.69 -9.18
CA ASP A 29 -9.86 10.47 -10.21
C ASP A 29 -9.84 11.67 -11.17
N PRO A 30 -8.69 12.33 -11.37
CA PRO A 30 -8.60 13.52 -12.20
C PRO A 30 -8.77 13.21 -13.69
N VAL A 31 -8.53 11.98 -14.13
CA VAL A 31 -8.62 11.56 -15.53
C VAL A 31 -10.03 11.08 -15.86
N THR A 32 -10.58 10.18 -15.03
CA THR A 32 -11.87 9.53 -15.30
C THR A 32 -13.06 10.22 -14.65
N GLY A 33 -12.83 11.09 -13.65
CA GLY A 33 -13.85 11.75 -12.84
C GLY A 33 -14.55 10.81 -11.83
N ARG A 34 -14.19 9.54 -11.76
CA ARG A 34 -14.79 8.57 -10.83
C ARG A 34 -14.35 8.86 -9.40
N ARG A 35 -15.26 8.60 -8.46
CA ARG A 35 -14.93 8.63 -7.02
C ARG A 35 -14.51 7.26 -6.55
N LEU A 36 -13.55 7.22 -5.64
CA LEU A 36 -13.13 6.01 -4.97
C LEU A 36 -12.87 6.29 -3.47
N ARG A 37 -13.05 5.26 -2.65
CA ARG A 37 -12.63 5.25 -1.25
C ARG A 37 -11.12 4.95 -1.22
N THR A 38 -10.35 5.71 -0.47
CA THR A 38 -8.92 5.52 -0.30
C THR A 38 -8.67 4.57 0.87
N ASP A 39 -8.58 3.28 0.59
CA ASP A 39 -8.27 2.27 1.62
C ASP A 39 -6.76 2.13 1.82
N LEU A 40 -6.02 2.18 0.72
CA LEU A 40 -4.56 2.07 0.69
C LEU A 40 -3.95 3.22 -0.09
N SER A 41 -2.83 3.72 0.41
CA SER A 41 -1.93 4.62 -0.29
C SER A 41 -0.75 3.83 -0.84
N ALA A 42 -0.32 4.18 -2.05
CA ALA A 42 0.79 3.55 -2.76
C ALA A 42 1.83 4.60 -3.13
N THR A 43 3.10 4.29 -2.90
CA THR A 43 4.24 5.09 -3.38
C THR A 43 5.22 4.19 -4.11
N LEU A 44 5.39 4.42 -5.41
CA LEU A 44 6.40 3.79 -6.26
C LEU A 44 7.60 4.73 -6.33
N PHE A 45 8.76 4.26 -5.88
CA PHE A 45 10.01 5.02 -5.94
C PHE A 45 10.57 4.99 -7.36
N LEU A 46 11.03 6.15 -7.85
CA LEU A 46 11.59 6.33 -9.20
C LEU A 46 12.99 6.94 -9.18
N SER A 47 13.53 7.22 -8.00
CA SER A 47 14.94 7.58 -7.78
C SER A 47 15.55 6.57 -6.81
N ASP A 48 16.81 6.21 -7.04
CA ASP A 48 17.54 5.34 -6.12
C ASP A 48 17.87 6.06 -4.82
N PRO A 49 18.00 5.33 -3.68
CA PRO A 49 18.30 5.92 -2.37
C PRO A 49 19.55 6.78 -2.34
N GLU A 50 20.56 6.46 -3.15
CA GLU A 50 21.84 7.14 -3.22
C GLU A 50 21.79 8.47 -3.99
N ASP A 51 20.75 8.67 -4.82
CA ASP A 51 20.61 9.86 -5.65
C ASP A 51 20.21 11.11 -4.87
N TYR A 52 19.68 10.93 -3.62
CA TYR A 52 19.21 12.04 -2.80
C TYR A 52 19.40 11.78 -1.31
N ASP A 53 19.49 12.84 -0.51
CA ASP A 53 19.51 12.78 0.95
C ASP A 53 18.23 13.42 1.52
N GLY A 54 17.75 12.91 2.66
CA GLY A 54 16.39 13.22 3.15
C GLY A 54 15.33 12.57 2.26
N GLY A 55 14.16 13.16 2.20
CA GLY A 55 13.07 12.70 1.33
C GLY A 55 12.50 11.33 1.70
N GLU A 56 12.71 10.86 2.93
CA GLU A 56 12.09 9.63 3.41
C GLU A 56 10.57 9.79 3.48
N LEU A 57 9.85 8.76 3.05
CA LEU A 57 8.45 8.59 3.39
C LEU A 57 8.36 8.08 4.83
N VAL A 58 7.85 8.89 5.74
CA VAL A 58 7.64 8.50 7.13
C VAL A 58 6.16 8.19 7.31
N VAL A 59 5.85 6.98 7.77
CA VAL A 59 4.49 6.51 8.05
C VAL A 59 4.39 6.14 9.52
N ASP A 60 3.41 6.70 10.20
CA ASP A 60 3.14 6.42 11.62
C ASP A 60 2.09 5.32 11.75
N ASP A 61 2.36 4.36 12.63
CA ASP A 61 1.41 3.35 13.06
C ASP A 61 1.32 3.27 14.60
N LEU A 62 0.61 2.27 15.12
CA LEU A 62 0.45 2.08 16.58
C LEU A 62 1.77 1.77 17.31
N TYR A 63 2.80 1.35 16.59
CA TYR A 63 4.10 0.93 17.14
C TYR A 63 5.20 1.96 16.94
N GLY A 64 4.93 3.03 16.21
CA GLY A 64 5.85 4.14 15.99
C GLY A 64 5.94 4.62 14.54
N SER A 65 6.99 5.39 14.26
CA SER A 65 7.23 5.96 12.94
C SER A 65 8.20 5.10 12.15
N HIS A 66 7.85 4.81 10.90
CA HIS A 66 8.64 4.02 9.96
C HIS A 66 9.14 4.91 8.81
N ALA A 67 10.44 5.17 8.77
CA ALA A 67 11.06 5.88 7.66
C ALA A 67 11.39 4.91 6.52
N VAL A 68 10.88 5.19 5.33
CA VAL A 68 10.98 4.32 4.16
C VAL A 68 11.65 5.05 3.01
N LYS A 69 12.69 4.43 2.44
CA LYS A 69 13.42 4.89 1.29
C LYS A 69 13.91 3.66 0.51
N LEU A 70 13.24 3.34 -0.60
CA LEU A 70 13.44 2.10 -1.36
C LEU A 70 14.10 2.38 -2.71
N PRO A 71 14.75 1.38 -3.33
CA PRO A 71 15.28 1.46 -4.68
C PRO A 71 14.24 1.86 -5.72
N ALA A 72 14.69 2.44 -6.83
CA ALA A 72 13.82 2.74 -7.97
C ALA A 72 13.17 1.45 -8.51
N GLY A 73 11.86 1.50 -8.72
CA GLY A 73 11.05 0.35 -9.11
C GLY A 73 10.34 -0.35 -7.95
N ASP A 74 10.74 -0.10 -6.72
CA ASP A 74 10.08 -0.66 -5.54
C ASP A 74 8.85 0.17 -5.14
N LEU A 75 7.84 -0.53 -4.63
CA LEU A 75 6.56 0.05 -4.23
C LEU A 75 6.25 -0.30 -2.78
N ILE A 76 5.81 0.71 -2.02
CA ILE A 76 5.23 0.50 -0.70
C ILE A 76 3.73 0.74 -0.72
N LEU A 77 2.99 -0.11 0.00
CA LEU A 77 1.57 0.04 0.30
C LEU A 77 1.39 0.25 1.80
N TYR A 78 0.55 1.20 2.18
CA TYR A 78 0.21 1.45 3.59
C TYR A 78 -1.25 1.92 3.69
N PRO A 79 -1.90 1.76 4.88
CA PRO A 79 -3.26 2.25 5.07
C PRO A 79 -3.36 3.76 4.83
N ALA A 80 -4.30 4.20 4.01
CA ALA A 80 -4.48 5.63 3.71
C ALA A 80 -4.92 6.44 4.93
N SER A 81 -5.35 5.77 6.01
CA SER A 81 -5.65 6.35 7.31
C SER A 81 -4.43 6.64 8.19
N SER A 82 -3.23 6.20 7.80
CA SER A 82 -2.00 6.45 8.55
C SER A 82 -1.57 7.90 8.41
N LEU A 83 -1.13 8.51 9.52
CA LEU A 83 -0.44 9.79 9.49
C LEU A 83 0.90 9.58 8.77
N HIS A 84 1.22 10.42 7.80
CA HIS A 84 2.46 10.27 7.03
C HIS A 84 2.96 11.58 6.47
N GLN A 85 4.24 11.61 6.10
CA GLN A 85 4.91 12.77 5.52
C GLN A 85 6.05 12.34 4.60
N VAL A 86 6.53 13.25 3.78
CA VAL A 86 7.83 13.14 3.11
C VAL A 86 8.75 14.18 3.70
N THR A 87 9.85 13.74 4.33
CA THR A 87 10.84 14.65 4.93
C THR A 87 11.47 15.53 3.87
N PRO A 88 11.96 16.74 4.21
CA PRO A 88 12.63 17.59 3.24
C PRO A 88 13.84 16.89 2.60
N VAL A 89 13.94 16.97 1.28
CA VAL A 89 15.15 16.58 0.55
C VAL A 89 16.25 17.60 0.87
N THR A 90 17.44 17.12 1.21
CA THR A 90 18.59 18.02 1.54
C THR A 90 19.63 18.06 0.42
N ARG A 91 19.74 17.00 -0.39
CA ARG A 91 20.61 16.89 -1.57
C ARG A 91 19.90 16.08 -2.65
N GLY A 92 20.21 16.34 -3.92
CA GLY A 92 19.73 15.55 -5.04
C GLY A 92 18.25 15.79 -5.36
N VAL A 93 17.60 14.79 -5.96
CA VAL A 93 16.20 14.87 -6.38
C VAL A 93 15.49 13.54 -6.13
N ARG A 94 14.42 13.61 -5.36
CA ARG A 94 13.49 12.49 -5.16
C ARG A 94 12.35 12.57 -6.18
N THR A 95 12.20 11.52 -6.97
CA THR A 95 11.05 11.33 -7.85
C THR A 95 10.26 10.11 -7.43
N ALA A 96 8.94 10.22 -7.37
CA ALA A 96 8.06 9.12 -7.06
C ALA A 96 6.74 9.23 -7.80
N SER A 97 6.08 8.09 -8.02
CA SER A 97 4.68 8.03 -8.40
C SER A 97 3.85 7.62 -7.19
N PHE A 98 2.67 8.21 -7.02
CA PHE A 98 1.78 7.90 -5.92
C PHE A 98 0.33 7.85 -6.39
N PHE A 99 -0.44 6.97 -5.73
CA PHE A 99 -1.86 6.78 -6.07
C PHE A 99 -2.58 6.08 -4.91
N TRP A 100 -3.91 6.04 -5.01
CA TRP A 100 -4.75 5.39 -4.01
C TRP A 100 -5.47 4.20 -4.60
N ILE A 101 -5.73 3.23 -3.74
CA ILE A 101 -6.39 1.97 -4.09
C ILE A 101 -7.62 1.82 -3.20
N GLN A 102 -8.77 1.60 -3.84
CA GLN A 102 -9.94 1.05 -3.17
C GLN A 102 -9.81 -0.46 -3.14
N SER A 103 -9.78 -1.03 -1.96
CA SER A 103 -9.75 -2.48 -1.76
C SER A 103 -11.14 -3.09 -1.97
N LEU A 104 -11.18 -4.35 -2.39
CA LEU A 104 -12.41 -5.15 -2.33
C LEU A 104 -12.88 -5.34 -0.88
N VAL A 105 -11.95 -5.44 0.06
CA VAL A 105 -12.24 -5.56 1.49
C VAL A 105 -11.94 -4.23 2.17
N ARG A 106 -12.96 -3.62 2.74
CA ARG A 106 -12.89 -2.28 3.33
C ARG A 106 -11.99 -2.22 4.57
N GLU A 107 -12.24 -3.11 5.52
CA GLU A 107 -11.60 -3.07 6.83
C GLU A 107 -10.17 -3.59 6.78
N ASP A 108 -9.26 -2.81 7.32
CA ASP A 108 -7.83 -3.13 7.36
C ASP A 108 -7.56 -4.44 8.11
N ALA A 109 -8.18 -4.62 9.28
CA ALA A 109 -8.04 -5.84 10.07
C ALA A 109 -8.44 -7.11 9.28
N ARG A 110 -9.50 -7.03 8.45
CA ARG A 110 -9.91 -8.16 7.60
C ARG A 110 -8.93 -8.41 6.46
N ARG A 111 -8.34 -7.36 5.89
CA ARG A 111 -7.28 -7.52 4.88
C ARG A 111 -6.06 -8.22 5.47
N THR A 112 -5.65 -7.83 6.67
CA THR A 112 -4.54 -8.47 7.39
C THR A 112 -4.83 -9.95 7.62
N LEU A 113 -5.99 -10.29 8.16
CA LEU A 113 -6.39 -11.69 8.39
C LEU A 113 -6.38 -12.53 7.09
N LEU A 114 -6.88 -11.97 5.99
CA LEU A 114 -6.86 -12.65 4.69
C LEU A 114 -5.43 -12.84 4.18
N LEU A 115 -4.57 -11.84 4.32
CA LEU A 115 -3.17 -11.94 3.91
C LEU A 115 -2.43 -13.01 4.71
N ASP A 116 -2.57 -12.98 6.04
CA ASP A 116 -1.92 -13.96 6.92
C ASP A 116 -2.38 -15.38 6.62
N MET A 117 -3.68 -15.56 6.38
CA MET A 117 -4.25 -16.85 6.00
C MET A 117 -3.74 -17.33 4.64
N ASP A 118 -3.70 -16.47 3.63
CA ASP A 118 -3.20 -16.79 2.29
C ASP A 118 -1.72 -17.19 2.34
N VAL A 119 -0.88 -16.43 3.04
CA VAL A 119 0.54 -16.73 3.22
C VAL A 119 0.74 -18.06 3.94
N ALA A 120 -0.06 -18.33 4.98
CA ALA A 120 0.01 -19.60 5.72
C ALA A 120 -0.38 -20.79 4.83
N ILE A 121 -1.46 -20.67 4.05
CA ILE A 121 -1.89 -21.69 3.08
C ILE A 121 -0.80 -21.96 2.05
N GLN A 122 -0.23 -20.91 1.46
CA GLN A 122 0.83 -21.06 0.44
C GLN A 122 2.07 -21.75 1.01
N ARG A 123 2.53 -21.38 2.22
CA ARG A 123 3.67 -22.03 2.88
C ARG A 123 3.38 -23.50 3.20
N LEU A 124 2.21 -23.80 3.72
CA LEU A 124 1.83 -25.18 4.06
C LEU A 124 1.71 -26.03 2.78
N ALA A 125 1.14 -25.50 1.71
CA ALA A 125 1.02 -26.21 0.42
C ALA A 125 2.38 -26.59 -0.18
N GLN A 126 3.45 -25.83 0.08
CA GLN A 126 4.81 -26.22 -0.32
C GLN A 126 5.31 -27.46 0.43
N SER A 127 4.83 -27.72 1.65
CA SER A 127 5.27 -28.83 2.48
C SER A 127 4.44 -30.10 2.25
N VAL A 128 3.11 -29.98 2.09
CA VAL A 128 2.20 -31.14 2.03
C VAL A 128 1.57 -31.37 0.65
N GLY A 129 1.75 -30.41 -0.28
CA GLY A 129 1.16 -30.43 -1.61
C GLY A 129 -0.17 -29.67 -1.67
N ALA A 130 -0.43 -29.04 -2.83
CA ALA A 130 -1.61 -28.20 -3.04
C ALA A 130 -2.94 -28.99 -3.06
N THR A 131 -2.88 -30.31 -3.27
CA THR A 131 -4.06 -31.20 -3.28
C THR A 131 -4.35 -31.87 -1.95
N ASP A 132 -3.57 -31.55 -0.90
CA ASP A 132 -3.85 -32.05 0.44
C ASP A 132 -5.25 -31.62 0.91
N PRO A 133 -6.06 -32.53 1.49
CA PRO A 133 -7.42 -32.19 1.93
C PRO A 133 -7.50 -31.01 2.90
N SER A 134 -6.49 -30.80 3.74
CA SER A 134 -6.43 -29.66 4.67
C SER A 134 -6.20 -28.36 3.93
N ILE A 135 -5.35 -28.38 2.89
CA ILE A 135 -5.12 -27.20 2.02
C ILE A 135 -6.39 -26.82 1.28
N LEU A 136 -7.11 -27.79 0.72
CA LEU A 136 -8.38 -27.55 0.04
C LEU A 136 -9.43 -26.95 1.00
N ALA A 137 -9.52 -27.47 2.23
CA ALA A 137 -10.43 -26.95 3.27
C ALA A 137 -10.09 -25.52 3.66
N LEU A 138 -8.80 -25.22 3.93
CA LEU A 138 -8.34 -23.86 4.28
C LEU A 138 -8.55 -22.86 3.15
N THR A 139 -8.26 -23.27 1.91
CA THR A 139 -8.50 -22.46 0.70
C THR A 139 -10.00 -22.17 0.53
N GLY A 140 -10.85 -23.17 0.77
CA GLY A 140 -12.31 -23.00 0.77
C GLY A 140 -12.76 -21.97 1.81
N THR A 141 -12.23 -22.04 3.03
CA THR A 141 -12.51 -21.08 4.10
C THR A 141 -12.05 -19.67 3.72
N TYR A 142 -10.82 -19.52 3.22
CA TYR A 142 -10.29 -18.25 2.72
C TYR A 142 -11.22 -17.60 1.68
N HIS A 143 -11.62 -18.34 0.65
CA HIS A 143 -12.50 -17.81 -0.38
C HIS A 143 -13.92 -17.49 0.14
N ASN A 144 -14.41 -18.22 1.14
CA ASN A 144 -15.70 -17.91 1.75
C ASN A 144 -15.65 -16.62 2.58
N LEU A 145 -14.56 -16.40 3.33
CA LEU A 145 -14.34 -15.14 4.03
C LEU A 145 -14.20 -13.97 3.03
N LEU A 146 -13.46 -14.17 1.95
CA LEU A 146 -13.32 -13.17 0.90
C LEU A 146 -14.69 -12.81 0.28
N ARG A 147 -15.55 -13.80 -0.02
CA ARG A 147 -16.92 -13.53 -0.51
C ARG A 147 -17.76 -12.73 0.47
N GLN A 148 -17.66 -13.04 1.78
CA GLN A 148 -18.44 -12.34 2.82
C GLN A 148 -17.98 -10.89 3.04
N TRP A 149 -16.67 -10.62 2.85
CA TRP A 149 -16.09 -9.33 3.18
C TRP A 149 -15.86 -8.42 1.97
N SER A 150 -15.99 -8.96 0.76
CA SER A 150 -15.82 -8.16 -0.47
C SER A 150 -17.01 -7.27 -0.75
N GLU A 151 -16.71 -6.03 -1.13
CA GLU A 151 -17.63 -5.06 -1.72
C GLU A 151 -17.34 -5.00 -3.23
N VAL A 152 -18.28 -5.39 -4.06
CA VAL A 152 -18.18 -5.40 -5.53
C VAL A 152 -19.23 -4.52 -6.16
#